data_af1a3e39fe1b9ec65aac0567da398fdc
#
_entry.id   af1a3e39fe1b9ec65aac0567da398fdc
#
_cell.length_a   1.000
_cell.length_b   1.000
_cell.length_c   1.000
_cell.angle_alpha   90.00
_cell.angle_beta   90.00
_cell.angle_gamma   90.00
#
_symmetry.space_group_name_H-M   'P 1'
#
loop_
_entity.id
_entity.type
_entity.pdbx_description
1 polymer ?
#
loop_
_entity_poly.entity_id
_entity_poly.type
_entity_poly.pdbx_seq_one_letter_code
_entity_poly.pdbx_strand_id
1 'polypeptide(L)'
;MKDLLKKYVLQNILKYGKPDKHSIIGKIFAENPRLKDKKAAIFKELDAVIASVASLSKPEQEKEFSVYAGSFQPPQQRERNIVSSKQFRPLPELPTVEGREHIFRIEISPSGAGTHIGRGILLLLNAEYAKKYKGKFIVRISDTDPDKVDPAAYQVIVEEAKWLTENKVDEVIIQSERMDIYYLYAKQLIDLKKAYVCTCAVESFRELILKQEACPCRDLSAKEQTVRWHQMFTTYQQGEAVLRVKTDLQHPNPAVRDWPAFRINESEHVRQGKKYRVWPLMNFAVPVDDHENGMTHIIRGKDHIVNKDRQLYIYKYFDWWVPHFVHIGKINFVGMKLKTSLTKEEIKNKKYAGWDDIKLP
;
A
#
# COMPACT_ATOMS: atom_id res chain seq x y z
N MET A 1 32.77 5.49 17.45
CA MET A 1 31.54 4.75 17.07
C MET A 1 30.49 4.91 18.18
N LYS A 2 30.77 4.54 19.40
CA LYS A 2 29.81 4.61 20.53
C LYS A 2 29.15 5.98 20.70
N ASP A 3 29.90 7.08 20.64
CA ASP A 3 29.33 8.44 20.76
C ASP A 3 28.38 8.78 19.63
N LEU A 4 28.68 8.35 18.40
CA LEU A 4 27.79 8.53 17.27
C LEU A 4 26.48 7.75 17.48
N LEU A 5 26.56 6.50 17.90
CA LEU A 5 25.39 5.68 18.20
C LEU A 5 24.57 6.29 19.35
N LYS A 6 25.23 6.74 20.42
CA LYS A 6 24.59 7.37 21.57
C LYS A 6 23.83 8.63 21.18
N LYS A 7 24.39 9.48 20.33
CA LYS A 7 23.72 10.65 19.76
C LYS A 7 22.41 10.30 19.08
N TYR A 8 22.41 9.31 18.17
CA TYR A 8 21.20 8.94 17.43
C TYR A 8 20.18 8.19 18.28
N VAL A 9 20.61 7.41 19.27
CA VAL A 9 19.73 6.74 20.23
C VAL A 9 19.02 7.77 21.10
N LEU A 10 19.75 8.72 21.71
CA LEU A 10 19.19 9.82 22.49
C LEU A 10 18.18 10.62 21.68
N GLN A 11 18.56 11.01 20.47
CA GLN A 11 17.67 11.74 19.56
C GLN A 11 16.37 10.98 19.25
N ASN A 12 16.47 9.68 19.08
CA ASN A 12 15.30 8.83 18.77
C ASN A 12 14.39 8.68 20.00
N ILE A 13 14.98 8.41 21.17
CA ILE A 13 14.23 8.27 22.43
C ILE A 13 13.55 9.59 22.83
N LEU A 14 14.27 10.71 22.80
CA LEU A 14 13.69 12.02 23.12
C LEU A 14 12.59 12.44 22.17
N LYS A 15 12.68 12.04 20.90
CA LYS A 15 11.66 12.36 19.90
C LYS A 15 10.43 11.45 19.92
N TYR A 16 10.61 10.16 20.19
CA TYR A 16 9.57 9.14 20.03
C TYR A 16 9.19 8.43 21.33
N GLY A 17 9.87 8.73 22.45
CA GLY A 17 9.63 8.15 23.76
C GLY A 17 10.16 6.72 23.95
N LYS A 18 10.59 6.06 22.88
CA LYS A 18 11.17 4.71 22.89
C LYS A 18 12.14 4.52 21.73
N PRO A 19 13.18 3.69 21.88
CA PRO A 19 14.15 3.45 20.81
C PRO A 19 13.55 2.59 19.71
N ASP A 20 13.71 3.01 18.46
CA ASP A 20 13.41 2.24 17.25
C ASP A 20 14.69 1.98 16.47
N LYS A 21 15.20 0.75 16.55
CA LYS A 21 16.46 0.33 15.92
C LYS A 21 16.48 0.59 14.41
N HIS A 22 15.38 0.34 13.71
CA HIS A 22 15.32 0.52 12.25
C HIS A 22 15.42 1.99 11.87
N SER A 23 14.71 2.84 12.59
CA SER A 23 14.77 4.29 12.40
C SER A 23 16.15 4.85 12.71
N ILE A 24 16.78 4.39 13.82
CA ILE A 24 18.14 4.82 14.23
C ILE A 24 19.15 4.44 13.15
N ILE A 25 19.17 3.18 12.72
CA ILE A 25 20.09 2.67 11.69
C ILE A 25 19.87 3.35 10.35
N GLY A 26 18.61 3.49 9.93
CA GLY A 26 18.27 4.19 8.71
C GLY A 26 18.84 5.60 8.67
N LYS A 27 18.72 6.32 9.80
CA LYS A 27 19.25 7.69 9.92
C LYS A 27 20.78 7.73 9.95
N ILE A 28 21.43 6.81 10.66
CA ILE A 28 22.89 6.69 10.68
C ILE A 28 23.45 6.51 9.25
N PHE A 29 22.87 5.60 8.47
CA PHE A 29 23.34 5.33 7.11
C PHE A 29 22.95 6.41 6.09
N ALA A 30 21.87 7.15 6.33
CA ALA A 30 21.50 8.29 5.50
C ALA A 30 22.48 9.45 5.67
N GLU A 31 22.86 9.74 6.91
CA GLU A 31 23.77 10.85 7.22
C GLU A 31 25.26 10.44 7.08
N ASN A 32 25.56 9.14 7.17
CA ASN A 32 26.94 8.61 7.10
C ASN A 32 27.02 7.39 6.15
N PRO A 33 26.91 7.57 4.83
CA PRO A 33 26.85 6.45 3.86
C PRO A 33 28.03 5.47 3.93
N ARG A 34 29.25 5.95 4.29
CA ARG A 34 30.46 5.15 4.45
C ARG A 34 30.41 4.13 5.58
N LEU A 35 29.45 4.26 6.50
CA LEU A 35 29.27 3.32 7.60
C LEU A 35 28.47 2.07 7.20
N LYS A 36 27.93 2.00 6.02
CA LYS A 36 27.20 0.83 5.51
C LYS A 36 28.07 -0.43 5.51
N ASP A 37 29.36 -0.30 5.23
CA ASP A 37 30.32 -1.41 5.20
C ASP A 37 30.61 -1.99 6.62
N LYS A 38 30.29 -1.22 7.67
CA LYS A 38 30.46 -1.60 9.08
C LYS A 38 29.13 -2.03 9.74
N LYS A 39 28.14 -2.39 8.95
CA LYS A 39 26.77 -2.69 9.38
C LYS A 39 26.72 -3.69 10.55
N ALA A 40 27.44 -4.82 10.46
CA ALA A 40 27.45 -5.85 11.49
C ALA A 40 28.00 -5.34 12.85
N ALA A 41 29.07 -4.55 12.83
CA ALA A 41 29.63 -3.95 14.03
C ALA A 41 28.66 -2.95 14.68
N ILE A 42 28.00 -2.13 13.88
CA ILE A 42 27.00 -1.16 14.33
C ILE A 42 25.83 -1.87 15.01
N PHE A 43 25.31 -2.95 14.43
CA PHE A 43 24.22 -3.71 15.04
C PHE A 43 24.60 -4.31 16.39
N LYS A 44 25.82 -4.85 16.51
CA LYS A 44 26.32 -5.45 17.75
C LYS A 44 26.47 -4.43 18.88
N GLU A 45 26.91 -3.20 18.56
CA GLU A 45 27.09 -2.15 19.56
C GLU A 45 25.79 -1.41 19.90
N LEU A 46 24.84 -1.35 18.96
CA LEU A 46 23.61 -0.56 19.11
C LEU A 46 22.75 -1.00 20.27
N ASP A 47 22.64 -2.31 20.52
CA ASP A 47 21.83 -2.85 21.63
C ASP A 47 22.38 -2.45 22.98
N ALA A 48 23.70 -2.51 23.17
CA ALA A 48 24.34 -2.07 24.38
C ALA A 48 24.16 -0.56 24.63
N VAL A 49 24.24 0.24 23.56
CA VAL A 49 24.01 1.69 23.65
C VAL A 49 22.55 2.02 23.94
N ILE A 50 21.60 1.32 23.33
CA ILE A 50 20.16 1.48 23.62
C ILE A 50 19.89 1.16 25.10
N ALA A 51 20.40 0.03 25.62
CA ALA A 51 20.23 -0.35 27.02
C ALA A 51 20.81 0.70 27.98
N SER A 52 22.01 1.20 27.67
CA SER A 52 22.66 2.24 28.45
C SER A 52 21.92 3.57 28.50
N VAL A 53 21.33 3.98 27.37
CA VAL A 53 20.56 5.23 27.28
C VAL A 53 19.17 5.07 27.87
N ALA A 54 18.54 3.91 27.70
CA ALA A 54 17.22 3.63 28.24
C ALA A 54 17.20 3.55 29.78
N SER A 55 18.34 3.25 30.43
CA SER A 55 18.46 3.24 31.89
C SER A 55 18.58 4.65 32.52
N LEU A 56 18.79 5.69 31.69
CA LEU A 56 18.84 7.07 32.15
C LEU A 56 17.43 7.66 32.31
N SER A 57 17.23 8.47 33.32
CA SER A 57 16.02 9.29 33.47
C SER A 57 15.91 10.31 32.33
N LYS A 58 14.71 10.80 32.06
CA LYS A 58 14.49 11.77 30.99
C LYS A 58 15.34 13.05 31.13
N PRO A 59 15.50 13.67 32.32
CA PRO A 59 16.40 14.82 32.50
C PRO A 59 17.86 14.49 32.19
N GLU A 60 18.31 13.27 32.53
CA GLU A 60 19.70 12.84 32.25
C GLU A 60 19.89 12.62 30.74
N GLN A 61 18.90 12.05 30.07
CA GLN A 61 18.90 11.90 28.60
C GLN A 61 18.98 13.27 27.89
N GLU A 62 18.22 14.26 28.36
CA GLU A 62 18.26 15.62 27.85
C GLU A 62 19.60 16.30 28.09
N LYS A 63 20.18 16.15 29.30
CA LYS A 63 21.49 16.66 29.64
C LYS A 63 22.60 16.04 28.79
N GLU A 64 22.57 14.71 28.60
CA GLU A 64 23.54 14.03 27.74
C GLU A 64 23.39 14.41 26.29
N PHE A 65 22.14 14.60 25.80
CA PHE A 65 21.89 15.03 24.43
C PHE A 65 22.39 16.46 24.18
N SER A 66 22.40 17.35 25.19
CA SER A 66 22.87 18.74 25.07
C SER A 66 24.33 18.82 24.64
N VAL A 67 25.16 17.84 24.99
CA VAL A 67 26.57 17.73 24.55
C VAL A 67 26.65 17.63 23.02
N TYR A 68 25.64 17.05 22.37
CA TYR A 68 25.57 16.91 20.92
C TYR A 68 24.76 18.02 20.24
N ALA A 69 24.13 18.91 21.01
CA ALA A 69 23.25 19.96 20.51
C ALA A 69 23.97 20.98 19.61
N GLY A 70 25.26 21.25 19.88
CA GLY A 70 26.08 22.13 19.05
C GLY A 70 26.35 21.63 17.63
N SER A 71 26.13 20.33 17.39
CA SER A 71 26.23 19.68 16.05
C SER A 71 24.88 19.42 15.41
N PHE A 72 23.78 19.78 16.07
CA PHE A 72 22.43 19.65 15.58
C PHE A 72 21.94 21.02 15.08
N GLN A 73 22.03 21.24 13.77
CA GLN A 73 21.11 22.16 13.15
C GLN A 73 19.77 21.42 13.12
N PRO A 74 18.74 21.88 13.87
CA PRO A 74 17.39 21.39 13.65
C PRO A 74 17.16 21.54 12.16
N PRO A 75 16.51 20.55 11.48
CA PRO A 75 16.12 20.74 10.10
C PRO A 75 15.43 22.11 10.09
N GLN A 76 15.99 23.05 9.33
CA GLN A 76 15.40 24.37 9.20
C GLN A 76 13.92 24.11 8.97
N GLN A 77 13.10 24.50 9.94
CA GLN A 77 11.66 24.54 9.72
C GLN A 77 11.57 25.41 8.49
N ARG A 78 11.40 24.76 7.32
CA ARG A 78 10.96 25.48 6.14
C ARG A 78 9.76 26.24 6.66
N GLU A 79 9.90 27.56 6.77
CA GLU A 79 8.77 28.42 7.11
C GLU A 79 7.66 27.93 6.22
N ARG A 80 6.71 27.24 6.82
CA ARG A 80 5.50 26.84 6.11
C ARG A 80 4.85 28.17 5.87
N ASN A 81 4.96 28.69 4.66
CA ASN A 81 4.09 29.74 4.21
C ASN A 81 2.68 29.29 4.56
N ILE A 82 2.17 29.77 5.70
CA ILE A 82 0.76 29.67 6.03
C ILE A 82 0.11 30.50 4.93
N VAL A 83 -0.29 29.80 3.87
CA VAL A 83 -1.04 30.41 2.77
C VAL A 83 -2.27 30.98 3.45
N SER A 84 -2.35 32.32 3.49
CA SER A 84 -3.53 33.00 3.99
C SER A 84 -4.74 32.40 3.31
N SER A 85 -5.82 32.19 4.05
CA SER A 85 -7.05 31.49 3.65
C SER A 85 -7.75 32.03 2.37
N LYS A 86 -7.14 32.94 1.66
CA LYS A 86 -7.68 33.62 0.49
C LYS A 86 -7.04 33.25 -0.86
N GLN A 87 -6.03 32.39 -0.90
CA GLN A 87 -5.46 31.95 -2.19
C GLN A 87 -5.56 30.43 -2.31
N PHE A 88 -6.73 29.93 -2.69
CA PHE A 88 -6.86 28.58 -3.22
C PHE A 88 -6.04 28.50 -4.51
N ARG A 89 -4.96 27.72 -4.48
CA ARG A 89 -4.24 27.41 -5.72
C ARG A 89 -5.14 26.51 -6.58
N PRO A 90 -5.27 26.79 -7.88
CA PRO A 90 -6.01 25.90 -8.76
C PRO A 90 -5.34 24.50 -8.76
N LEU A 91 -6.14 23.47 -9.01
CA LEU A 91 -5.61 22.12 -9.21
C LEU A 91 -4.56 22.15 -10.33
N PRO A 92 -3.37 21.56 -10.12
CA PRO A 92 -2.38 21.43 -11.17
C PRO A 92 -2.95 20.80 -12.45
N GLU A 93 -2.38 21.13 -13.61
CA GLU A 93 -2.75 20.45 -14.84
C GLU A 93 -2.21 19.01 -14.82
N LEU A 94 -3.03 18.10 -15.34
CA LEU A 94 -2.63 16.70 -15.58
C LEU A 94 -2.31 16.53 -17.07
N PRO A 95 -1.50 15.52 -17.43
CA PRO A 95 -1.29 15.19 -18.83
C PRO A 95 -2.63 14.94 -19.53
N THR A 96 -2.81 15.52 -20.71
CA THR A 96 -4.00 15.25 -21.53
C THR A 96 -3.87 13.92 -22.25
N VAL A 97 -4.99 13.26 -22.50
CA VAL A 97 -5.06 12.01 -23.26
C VAL A 97 -5.88 12.29 -24.53
N GLU A 98 -5.18 12.43 -25.67
CA GLU A 98 -5.85 12.73 -26.94
C GLU A 98 -6.77 11.57 -27.37
N GLY A 99 -7.95 11.94 -27.85
CA GLY A 99 -8.93 10.96 -28.37
C GLY A 99 -9.56 10.05 -27.33
N ARG A 100 -9.36 10.27 -26.04
CA ARG A 100 -9.98 9.47 -24.97
C ARG A 100 -10.71 10.37 -23.97
N GLU A 101 -11.82 9.85 -23.44
CA GLU A 101 -12.49 10.44 -22.29
C GLU A 101 -11.56 10.36 -21.04
N HIS A 102 -11.52 11.42 -20.25
CA HIS A 102 -10.78 11.39 -18.99
C HIS A 102 -11.56 10.59 -17.95
N ILE A 103 -11.02 9.47 -17.51
CA ILE A 103 -11.64 8.59 -16.52
C ILE A 103 -10.73 8.47 -15.31
N PHE A 104 -11.26 8.86 -14.16
CA PHE A 104 -10.62 8.83 -12.85
C PHE A 104 -11.27 7.77 -11.96
N ARG A 105 -10.53 7.23 -11.03
CA ARG A 105 -11.10 6.29 -10.07
C ARG A 105 -10.45 6.36 -8.71
N ILE A 106 -11.22 5.96 -7.70
CA ILE A 106 -10.70 5.61 -6.39
C ILE A 106 -10.89 4.11 -6.14
N GLU A 107 -9.98 3.52 -5.37
CA GLU A 107 -10.08 2.15 -4.88
C GLU A 107 -10.31 2.15 -3.38
N ILE A 108 -11.36 1.45 -2.93
CA ILE A 108 -11.78 1.41 -1.54
C ILE A 108 -12.02 -0.04 -1.13
N SER A 109 -11.28 -0.51 -0.12
CA SER A 109 -11.59 -1.81 0.51
C SER A 109 -12.75 -1.64 1.50
N PRO A 110 -13.79 -2.50 1.43
CA PRO A 110 -14.94 -2.47 2.34
C PRO A 110 -14.62 -3.16 3.67
N SER A 111 -13.56 -2.73 4.35
CA SER A 111 -13.06 -3.35 5.59
C SER A 111 -13.65 -2.74 6.89
N GLY A 112 -14.86 -2.17 6.80
CA GLY A 112 -15.55 -1.51 7.90
C GLY A 112 -14.87 -0.21 8.31
N ALA A 113 -15.56 0.71 8.89
CA ALA A 113 -15.30 2.11 9.14
C ALA A 113 -15.54 3.00 7.91
N GLY A 114 -16.21 4.10 8.14
CA GLY A 114 -16.49 5.14 7.17
C GLY A 114 -15.24 5.78 6.56
N THR A 115 -15.44 6.80 5.79
CA THR A 115 -14.36 7.52 5.11
C THR A 115 -13.51 8.30 6.12
N HIS A 116 -12.26 7.90 6.29
CA HIS A 116 -11.27 8.69 7.01
C HIS A 116 -10.70 9.79 6.11
N ILE A 117 -10.10 10.81 6.70
CA ILE A 117 -9.64 12.01 6.00
C ILE A 117 -8.72 11.73 4.80
N GLY A 118 -7.83 10.73 4.89
CA GLY A 118 -6.96 10.35 3.77
C GLY A 118 -7.74 9.82 2.57
N ARG A 119 -8.81 9.05 2.81
CA ARG A 119 -9.73 8.58 1.78
C ARG A 119 -10.58 9.73 1.23
N GLY A 120 -11.11 10.59 2.11
CA GLY A 120 -11.90 11.75 1.73
C GLY A 120 -11.15 12.68 0.78
N ILE A 121 -9.88 12.96 1.04
CA ILE A 121 -9.05 13.78 0.16
C ILE A 121 -8.87 13.14 -1.22
N LEU A 122 -8.67 11.83 -1.29
CA LEU A 122 -8.54 11.12 -2.56
C LEU A 122 -9.87 11.09 -3.32
N LEU A 123 -11.00 10.93 -2.64
CA LEU A 123 -12.35 11.05 -3.22
C LEU A 123 -12.53 12.43 -3.86
N LEU A 124 -12.30 13.48 -3.09
CA LEU A 124 -12.43 14.86 -3.56
C LEU A 124 -11.50 15.17 -4.74
N LEU A 125 -10.20 14.81 -4.63
CA LEU A 125 -9.25 15.08 -5.71
C LEU A 125 -9.64 14.41 -7.03
N ASN A 126 -9.99 13.13 -7.01
CA ASN A 126 -10.40 12.42 -8.23
C ASN A 126 -11.69 13.02 -8.81
N ALA A 127 -12.67 13.34 -7.97
CA ALA A 127 -13.93 13.95 -8.41
C ALA A 127 -13.72 15.36 -8.99
N GLU A 128 -12.91 16.21 -8.34
CA GLU A 128 -12.62 17.55 -8.81
C GLU A 128 -11.84 17.54 -10.14
N TYR A 129 -10.90 16.62 -10.33
CA TYR A 129 -10.26 16.43 -11.62
C TYR A 129 -11.25 15.92 -12.67
N ALA A 130 -12.13 15.00 -12.33
CA ALA A 130 -13.18 14.56 -13.25
C ALA A 130 -14.12 15.71 -13.66
N LYS A 131 -14.51 16.58 -12.72
CA LYS A 131 -15.28 17.81 -13.04
C LYS A 131 -14.47 18.74 -13.95
N LYS A 132 -13.19 19.03 -13.60
CA LYS A 132 -12.30 19.93 -14.36
C LYS A 132 -12.12 19.50 -15.81
N TYR A 133 -11.93 18.20 -16.05
CA TYR A 133 -11.70 17.64 -17.39
C TYR A 133 -12.99 17.15 -18.07
N LYS A 134 -14.16 17.40 -17.48
CA LYS A 134 -15.48 16.92 -17.98
C LYS A 134 -15.49 15.42 -18.24
N GLY A 135 -14.78 14.67 -17.40
CA GLY A 135 -14.60 13.24 -17.48
C GLY A 135 -15.46 12.48 -16.46
N LYS A 136 -15.20 11.18 -16.31
CA LYS A 136 -15.89 10.29 -15.37
C LYS A 136 -15.10 10.07 -14.09
N PHE A 137 -15.82 9.89 -12.99
CA PHE A 137 -15.27 9.44 -11.72
C PHE A 137 -15.92 8.14 -11.27
N ILE A 138 -15.10 7.11 -11.09
CA ILE A 138 -15.53 5.75 -10.74
C ILE A 138 -15.09 5.40 -9.32
N VAL A 139 -16.00 4.89 -8.52
CA VAL A 139 -15.71 4.30 -7.21
C VAL A 139 -15.61 2.79 -7.37
N ARG A 140 -14.42 2.22 -7.13
CA ARG A 140 -14.21 0.78 -7.16
C ARG A 140 -14.11 0.22 -5.76
N ILE A 141 -14.98 -0.71 -5.43
CA ILE A 141 -14.99 -1.46 -4.17
C ILE A 141 -14.14 -2.72 -4.35
N SER A 142 -13.01 -2.77 -3.64
CA SER A 142 -12.05 -3.87 -3.70
C SER A 142 -12.32 -4.88 -2.59
N ASP A 143 -13.15 -5.85 -2.88
CA ASP A 143 -13.71 -6.83 -1.96
C ASP A 143 -13.25 -8.27 -2.24
N THR A 144 -12.12 -8.47 -2.89
CA THR A 144 -11.57 -9.80 -3.23
C THR A 144 -10.84 -10.49 -2.06
N ASP A 145 -10.96 -9.97 -0.85
CA ASP A 145 -10.48 -10.61 0.39
C ASP A 145 -11.68 -10.93 1.30
N PRO A 146 -12.31 -12.12 1.20
CA PRO A 146 -13.52 -12.47 1.96
C PRO A 146 -13.40 -12.22 3.47
N ASP A 147 -12.21 -12.44 4.05
CA ASP A 147 -11.99 -12.30 5.49
C ASP A 147 -12.09 -10.85 5.99
N LYS A 148 -12.05 -9.87 5.09
CA LYS A 148 -11.99 -8.45 5.44
C LYS A 148 -13.20 -7.64 5.02
N VAL A 149 -14.18 -8.27 4.42
CA VAL A 149 -15.37 -7.57 3.91
C VAL A 149 -16.38 -7.37 5.03
N ASP A 150 -16.78 -6.12 5.23
CA ASP A 150 -17.90 -5.73 6.09
C ASP A 150 -19.13 -5.47 5.19
N PRO A 151 -20.23 -6.21 5.37
CA PRO A 151 -21.44 -6.04 4.55
C PRO A 151 -21.99 -4.60 4.56
N ALA A 152 -21.93 -3.92 5.70
CA ALA A 152 -22.44 -2.57 5.83
C ALA A 152 -21.59 -1.53 5.08
N ALA A 153 -20.31 -1.85 4.84
CA ALA A 153 -19.39 -0.90 4.20
C ALA A 153 -19.74 -0.60 2.73
N TYR A 154 -20.41 -1.49 2.02
CA TYR A 154 -20.76 -1.25 0.62
C TYR A 154 -21.65 -0.02 0.44
N GLN A 155 -22.74 0.05 1.23
CA GLN A 155 -23.66 1.17 1.18
C GLN A 155 -22.99 2.45 1.68
N VAL A 156 -22.32 2.39 2.82
CA VAL A 156 -21.63 3.55 3.44
C VAL A 156 -20.59 4.15 2.48
N ILE A 157 -19.78 3.34 1.80
CA ILE A 157 -18.78 3.82 0.84
C ILE A 157 -19.43 4.63 -0.28
N VAL A 158 -20.53 4.15 -0.83
CA VAL A 158 -21.21 4.81 -1.96
C VAL A 158 -21.89 6.10 -1.49
N GLU A 159 -22.56 6.08 -0.35
CA GLU A 159 -23.25 7.24 0.22
C GLU A 159 -22.25 8.35 0.59
N GLU A 160 -21.17 8.01 1.28
CA GLU A 160 -20.13 8.96 1.65
C GLU A 160 -19.38 9.51 0.43
N ALA A 161 -19.11 8.66 -0.57
CA ALA A 161 -18.49 9.11 -1.81
C ALA A 161 -19.39 10.12 -2.53
N LYS A 162 -20.69 9.85 -2.67
CA LYS A 162 -21.64 10.77 -3.27
C LYS A 162 -21.78 12.07 -2.48
N TRP A 163 -21.87 11.97 -1.16
CA TRP A 163 -21.96 13.14 -0.30
C TRP A 163 -20.73 14.05 -0.41
N LEU A 164 -19.51 13.46 -0.30
CA LEU A 164 -18.27 14.23 -0.36
C LEU A 164 -18.03 14.88 -1.73
N THR A 165 -18.50 14.26 -2.82
CA THR A 165 -18.21 14.70 -4.19
C THR A 165 -19.37 15.47 -4.83
N GLU A 166 -20.40 15.83 -4.04
CA GLU A 166 -21.62 16.47 -4.55
C GLU A 166 -22.27 15.66 -5.69
N ASN A 167 -22.40 14.35 -5.46
CA ASN A 167 -22.92 13.36 -6.40
C ASN A 167 -22.08 13.15 -7.69
N LYS A 168 -20.81 13.62 -7.73
CA LYS A 168 -19.91 13.29 -8.84
C LYS A 168 -19.33 11.89 -8.66
N VAL A 169 -20.19 10.89 -8.68
CA VAL A 169 -19.87 9.46 -8.82
C VAL A 169 -20.66 8.94 -10.00
N ASP A 170 -19.98 8.70 -11.10
CA ASP A 170 -20.64 8.30 -12.36
C ASP A 170 -20.91 6.78 -12.38
N GLU A 171 -20.03 6.00 -11.74
CA GLU A 171 -20.14 4.54 -11.71
C GLU A 171 -19.57 3.96 -10.43
N VAL A 172 -20.10 2.81 -10.01
CA VAL A 172 -19.57 1.98 -8.92
C VAL A 172 -19.27 0.60 -9.44
N ILE A 173 -18.02 0.14 -9.25
CA ILE A 173 -17.55 -1.18 -9.65
C ILE A 173 -17.27 -2.01 -8.41
N ILE A 174 -17.79 -3.23 -8.36
CA ILE A 174 -17.55 -4.19 -7.29
C ILE A 174 -16.68 -5.33 -7.86
N GLN A 175 -15.49 -5.53 -7.30
CA GLN A 175 -14.51 -6.46 -7.84
C GLN A 175 -14.97 -7.92 -7.80
N SER A 176 -15.66 -8.33 -6.72
CA SER A 176 -16.14 -9.72 -6.60
C SER A 176 -17.18 -10.12 -7.65
N GLU A 177 -17.78 -9.15 -8.36
CA GLU A 177 -18.72 -9.39 -9.46
C GLU A 177 -18.02 -9.60 -10.81
N ARG A 178 -16.70 -9.44 -10.87
CA ARG A 178 -15.89 -9.45 -12.10
C ARG A 178 -14.93 -10.64 -12.19
N MET A 179 -15.14 -11.67 -11.38
CA MET A 179 -14.23 -12.82 -11.24
C MET A 179 -13.91 -13.51 -12.57
N ASP A 180 -14.88 -13.65 -13.46
CA ASP A 180 -14.71 -14.31 -14.76
C ASP A 180 -13.68 -13.58 -15.64
N ILE A 181 -13.68 -12.24 -15.61
CA ILE A 181 -12.70 -11.41 -16.33
C ILE A 181 -11.30 -11.64 -15.75
N TYR A 182 -11.16 -11.69 -14.44
CA TYR A 182 -9.86 -11.95 -13.81
C TYR A 182 -9.34 -13.34 -14.15
N TYR A 183 -10.19 -14.37 -14.18
CA TYR A 183 -9.78 -15.72 -14.56
C TYR A 183 -9.38 -15.80 -16.03
N LEU A 184 -10.07 -15.10 -16.91
CA LEU A 184 -9.72 -15.01 -18.33
C LEU A 184 -8.29 -14.45 -18.49
N TYR A 185 -7.98 -13.31 -17.87
CA TYR A 185 -6.66 -12.70 -17.98
C TYR A 185 -5.56 -13.49 -17.23
N ALA A 186 -5.89 -14.17 -16.13
CA ALA A 186 -4.96 -15.07 -15.45
C ALA A 186 -4.56 -16.23 -16.39
N LYS A 187 -5.53 -16.86 -17.06
CA LYS A 187 -5.28 -17.90 -18.03
C LYS A 187 -4.42 -17.41 -19.19
N GLN A 188 -4.72 -16.25 -19.74
CA GLN A 188 -3.91 -15.65 -20.83
C GLN A 188 -2.47 -15.41 -20.38
N LEU A 189 -2.21 -14.92 -19.14
CA LEU A 189 -0.85 -14.77 -18.63
C LEU A 189 -0.11 -16.11 -18.50
N ILE A 190 -0.80 -17.18 -18.14
CA ILE A 190 -0.22 -18.53 -18.08
C ILE A 190 0.14 -18.98 -19.50
N ASP A 191 -0.78 -18.83 -20.46
CA ASP A 191 -0.59 -19.19 -21.87
C ASP A 191 0.59 -18.41 -22.49
N LEU A 192 0.72 -17.13 -22.17
CA LEU A 192 1.87 -16.26 -22.54
C LEU A 192 3.16 -16.60 -21.78
N LYS A 193 3.16 -17.56 -20.86
CA LYS A 193 4.28 -17.92 -19.99
C LYS A 193 4.75 -16.75 -19.10
N LYS A 194 3.85 -15.82 -18.77
CA LYS A 194 4.10 -14.65 -17.94
C LYS A 194 3.59 -14.81 -16.50
N ALA A 195 2.90 -15.91 -16.22
CA ALA A 195 2.50 -16.31 -14.88
C ALA A 195 2.72 -17.80 -14.66
N TYR A 196 2.80 -18.21 -13.41
CA TYR A 196 2.98 -19.61 -13.01
C TYR A 196 2.39 -19.88 -11.65
N VAL A 197 1.92 -21.12 -11.44
CA VAL A 197 1.44 -21.58 -10.13
C VAL A 197 2.62 -22.10 -9.32
N CYS A 198 2.84 -21.49 -8.18
CA CYS A 198 3.90 -21.81 -7.23
C CYS A 198 3.33 -22.57 -6.05
N THR A 199 3.93 -23.73 -5.74
CA THR A 199 3.61 -24.58 -4.58
C THR A 199 4.76 -24.67 -3.57
N CYS A 200 5.75 -23.78 -3.68
CA CYS A 200 6.84 -23.70 -2.71
C CYS A 200 6.35 -23.18 -1.37
N ALA A 201 6.91 -23.73 -0.27
CA ALA A 201 6.71 -23.16 1.05
C ALA A 201 7.11 -21.68 1.07
N VAL A 202 6.40 -20.86 1.85
CA VAL A 202 6.55 -19.40 1.88
C VAL A 202 7.97 -18.98 2.21
N GLU A 203 8.59 -19.65 3.20
CA GLU A 203 9.95 -19.39 3.67
C GLU A 203 10.97 -19.67 2.56
N SER A 204 10.90 -20.86 1.94
CA SER A 204 11.78 -21.27 0.84
C SER A 204 11.67 -20.34 -0.37
N PHE A 205 10.44 -19.95 -0.73
CA PHE A 205 10.22 -18.99 -1.80
C PHE A 205 10.84 -17.62 -1.46
N ARG A 206 10.66 -17.14 -0.23
CA ARG A 206 11.21 -15.86 0.23
C ARG A 206 12.74 -15.84 0.18
N GLU A 207 13.40 -16.94 0.56
CA GLU A 207 14.85 -17.06 0.48
C GLU A 207 15.35 -16.96 -0.97
N LEU A 208 14.72 -17.70 -1.90
CA LEU A 208 15.06 -17.66 -3.32
C LEU A 208 14.90 -16.23 -3.88
N ILE A 209 13.79 -15.57 -3.58
CA ILE A 209 13.55 -14.19 -4.04
C ILE A 209 14.59 -13.20 -3.50
N LEU A 210 15.02 -13.37 -2.25
CA LEU A 210 16.09 -12.53 -1.68
C LEU A 210 17.43 -12.79 -2.36
N LYS A 211 17.73 -14.05 -2.73
CA LYS A 211 18.92 -14.44 -3.49
C LYS A 211 18.82 -14.11 -4.98
N GLN A 212 17.70 -13.58 -5.47
CA GLN A 212 17.45 -13.32 -6.90
C GLN A 212 17.40 -14.59 -7.76
N GLU A 213 17.00 -15.69 -7.16
CA GLU A 213 16.93 -17.01 -7.78
C GLU A 213 15.50 -17.38 -8.14
N ALA A 214 15.35 -18.14 -9.24
CA ALA A 214 14.07 -18.68 -9.65
C ALA A 214 13.65 -19.84 -8.75
N CYS A 215 12.38 -19.90 -8.37
CA CYS A 215 11.86 -21.08 -7.70
C CYS A 215 11.61 -22.23 -8.72
N PRO A 216 11.66 -23.49 -8.30
CA PRO A 216 11.49 -24.64 -9.22
C PRO A 216 10.18 -24.64 -10.01
N CYS A 217 9.13 -23.99 -9.48
CA CYS A 217 7.84 -23.91 -10.15
C CYS A 217 7.81 -22.94 -11.35
N ARG A 218 8.79 -22.04 -11.43
CA ARG A 218 8.75 -20.90 -12.38
C ARG A 218 8.86 -21.34 -13.84
N ASP A 219 9.67 -22.35 -14.11
CA ASP A 219 10.02 -22.77 -15.48
C ASP A 219 9.41 -24.13 -15.88
N LEU A 220 8.40 -24.57 -15.15
CA LEU A 220 7.60 -25.72 -15.54
C LEU A 220 6.90 -25.47 -16.89
N SER A 221 6.59 -26.56 -17.60
CA SER A 221 5.95 -26.48 -18.91
C SER A 221 4.57 -25.77 -18.83
N ALA A 222 4.13 -25.17 -19.94
CA ALA A 222 2.80 -24.54 -20.02
C ALA A 222 1.68 -25.55 -19.70
N LYS A 223 1.82 -26.81 -20.13
CA LYS A 223 0.88 -27.87 -19.78
C LYS A 223 0.78 -28.12 -18.29
N GLU A 224 1.92 -28.19 -17.61
CA GLU A 224 1.97 -28.38 -16.17
C GLU A 224 1.38 -27.16 -15.44
N GLN A 225 1.66 -25.93 -15.89
CA GLN A 225 1.09 -24.73 -15.30
C GLN A 225 -0.45 -24.69 -15.46
N THR A 226 -0.98 -25.12 -16.59
CA THR A 226 -2.41 -25.22 -16.82
C THR A 226 -3.04 -26.24 -15.87
N VAL A 227 -2.41 -27.41 -15.69
CA VAL A 227 -2.88 -28.43 -14.74
C VAL A 227 -2.91 -27.86 -13.32
N ARG A 228 -1.82 -27.24 -12.88
CA ARG A 228 -1.74 -26.62 -11.54
C ARG A 228 -2.73 -25.48 -11.34
N TRP A 229 -3.01 -24.69 -12.39
CA TRP A 229 -4.04 -23.66 -12.35
C TRP A 229 -5.42 -24.27 -12.07
N HIS A 230 -5.80 -25.36 -12.77
CA HIS A 230 -7.04 -26.08 -12.50
C HIS A 230 -7.06 -26.68 -11.08
N GLN A 231 -5.94 -27.19 -10.60
CA GLN A 231 -5.80 -27.73 -9.26
C GLN A 231 -6.02 -26.69 -8.15
N MET A 232 -5.77 -25.39 -8.41
CA MET A 232 -6.11 -24.33 -7.46
C MET A 232 -7.62 -24.26 -7.19
N PHE A 233 -8.47 -24.68 -8.17
CA PHE A 233 -9.92 -24.68 -8.00
C PHE A 233 -10.45 -25.99 -7.39
N THR A 234 -9.67 -27.06 -7.38
CA THR A 234 -10.15 -28.41 -7.04
C THR A 234 -9.37 -29.09 -5.93
N THR A 235 -8.05 -29.18 -6.03
CA THR A 235 -7.21 -30.09 -5.25
C THR A 235 -6.40 -29.38 -4.16
N TYR A 236 -5.73 -28.26 -4.53
CA TYR A 236 -4.89 -27.54 -3.57
C TYR A 236 -5.71 -26.88 -2.47
N GLN A 237 -5.21 -26.97 -1.25
CA GLN A 237 -5.78 -26.31 -0.09
C GLN A 237 -5.30 -24.86 0.04
N GLN A 238 -5.96 -24.09 0.90
CA GLN A 238 -5.54 -22.72 1.22
C GLN A 238 -4.09 -22.74 1.77
N GLY A 239 -3.23 -21.91 1.19
CA GLY A 239 -1.81 -21.82 1.54
C GLY A 239 -0.88 -22.73 0.73
N GLU A 240 -1.38 -23.75 0.03
CA GLU A 240 -0.54 -24.68 -0.74
C GLU A 240 -0.11 -24.16 -2.11
N ALA A 241 -0.92 -23.32 -2.72
CA ALA A 241 -0.64 -22.80 -4.06
C ALA A 241 -1.01 -21.33 -4.21
N VAL A 242 -0.21 -20.61 -5.01
CA VAL A 242 -0.48 -19.24 -5.42
C VAL A 242 -0.12 -19.06 -6.90
N LEU A 243 -0.91 -18.31 -7.66
CA LEU A 243 -0.49 -17.84 -8.99
C LEU A 243 0.44 -16.64 -8.80
N ARG A 244 1.59 -16.66 -9.44
CA ARG A 244 2.57 -15.56 -9.43
C ARG A 244 2.77 -15.00 -10.82
N VAL A 245 2.96 -13.69 -10.93
CA VAL A 245 3.39 -13.04 -12.16
C VAL A 245 4.91 -13.15 -12.24
N LYS A 246 5.44 -13.66 -13.38
CA LYS A 246 6.87 -13.65 -13.66
C LYS A 246 7.34 -12.22 -13.85
N THR A 247 8.38 -11.83 -13.14
CA THR A 247 8.97 -10.50 -13.26
C THR A 247 10.49 -10.60 -13.37
N ASP A 248 11.17 -9.47 -13.32
CA ASP A 248 12.63 -9.44 -13.26
C ASP A 248 13.10 -9.83 -11.85
N LEU A 249 13.76 -10.97 -11.73
CA LEU A 249 14.33 -11.44 -10.46
C LEU A 249 15.52 -10.58 -9.99
N GLN A 250 16.15 -9.83 -10.89
CA GLN A 250 17.23 -8.89 -10.56
C GLN A 250 16.71 -7.51 -10.14
N HIS A 251 15.39 -7.29 -10.16
CA HIS A 251 14.82 -6.03 -9.75
C HIS A 251 15.31 -5.62 -8.34
N PRO A 252 15.79 -4.37 -8.11
CA PRO A 252 16.40 -3.97 -6.83
C PRO A 252 15.44 -4.11 -5.63
N ASN A 253 14.14 -3.94 -5.84
CA ASN A 253 13.13 -4.15 -4.81
C ASN A 253 12.60 -5.58 -4.84
N PRO A 254 12.89 -6.45 -3.84
CA PRO A 254 12.40 -7.83 -3.79
C PRO A 254 10.87 -7.93 -3.77
N ALA A 255 10.17 -6.91 -3.33
CA ALA A 255 8.70 -6.89 -3.34
C ALA A 255 8.09 -6.86 -4.75
N VAL A 256 8.87 -6.54 -5.78
CA VAL A 256 8.43 -6.55 -7.19
C VAL A 256 8.73 -7.88 -7.87
N ARG A 257 9.60 -8.71 -7.27
CA ARG A 257 10.02 -9.99 -7.86
C ARG A 257 8.93 -11.04 -7.68
N ASP A 258 8.47 -11.63 -8.76
CA ASP A 258 7.51 -12.75 -8.84
C ASP A 258 6.38 -12.68 -7.80
N TRP A 259 5.72 -11.53 -7.75
CA TRP A 259 4.66 -11.24 -6.78
C TRP A 259 3.40 -12.08 -7.00
N PRO A 260 2.64 -12.42 -5.94
CA PRO A 260 1.43 -13.23 -6.03
C PRO A 260 0.28 -12.45 -6.67
N ALA A 261 -0.39 -13.07 -7.65
CA ALA A 261 -1.55 -12.54 -8.37
C ALA A 261 -2.87 -13.13 -7.89
N PHE A 262 -2.90 -14.42 -7.53
CA PHE A 262 -4.07 -15.09 -6.97
C PHE A 262 -3.68 -15.97 -5.80
N ARG A 263 -4.62 -16.14 -4.88
CA ARG A 263 -4.53 -17.06 -3.75
C ARG A 263 -5.82 -17.87 -3.59
N ILE A 264 -5.71 -19.01 -2.93
CA ILE A 264 -6.85 -19.77 -2.45
C ILE A 264 -7.30 -19.16 -1.12
N ASN A 265 -8.59 -18.86 -0.99
CA ASN A 265 -9.23 -18.46 0.25
C ASN A 265 -10.63 -19.10 0.26
N GLU A 266 -10.91 -19.93 1.24
CA GLU A 266 -12.15 -20.73 1.34
C GLU A 266 -13.21 -20.09 2.22
N SER A 267 -12.92 -18.91 2.78
CA SER A 267 -13.90 -18.14 3.55
C SER A 267 -15.09 -17.73 2.69
N GLU A 268 -16.25 -17.77 3.30
CA GLU A 268 -17.47 -17.35 2.64
C GLU A 268 -17.50 -15.85 2.40
N HIS A 269 -17.74 -15.45 1.15
CA HIS A 269 -17.80 -14.05 0.77
C HIS A 269 -19.23 -13.50 0.93
N VAL A 270 -19.40 -12.35 1.55
CA VAL A 270 -20.72 -11.77 1.88
C VAL A 270 -21.65 -11.57 0.67
N ARG A 271 -21.11 -11.37 -0.54
CA ARG A 271 -21.91 -11.21 -1.78
C ARG A 271 -21.90 -12.44 -2.66
N GLN A 272 -20.83 -13.22 -2.64
CA GLN A 272 -20.62 -14.35 -3.57
C GLN A 272 -20.81 -15.71 -2.87
N GLY A 273 -20.99 -15.74 -1.55
CA GLY A 273 -21.07 -16.97 -0.78
C GLY A 273 -19.82 -17.81 -0.99
N LYS A 274 -19.99 -19.10 -1.27
CA LYS A 274 -18.92 -20.07 -1.55
C LYS A 274 -18.69 -20.30 -3.04
N LYS A 275 -19.19 -19.40 -3.91
CA LYS A 275 -19.07 -19.55 -5.37
C LYS A 275 -17.61 -19.57 -5.84
N TYR A 276 -16.75 -18.81 -5.21
CA TYR A 276 -15.34 -18.68 -5.59
C TYR A 276 -14.42 -19.06 -4.42
N ARG A 277 -13.28 -19.68 -4.74
CA ARG A 277 -12.21 -20.01 -3.79
C ARG A 277 -10.83 -19.50 -4.22
N VAL A 278 -10.66 -19.12 -5.49
CA VAL A 278 -9.40 -18.60 -6.03
C VAL A 278 -9.58 -17.11 -6.29
N TRP A 279 -9.00 -16.29 -5.44
CA TRP A 279 -9.24 -14.85 -5.41
C TRP A 279 -8.07 -14.07 -5.97
N PRO A 280 -8.31 -13.08 -6.84
CA PRO A 280 -7.27 -12.19 -7.34
C PRO A 280 -6.79 -11.26 -6.22
N LEU A 281 -5.51 -10.94 -6.25
CA LEU A 281 -4.93 -9.94 -5.39
C LEU A 281 -4.90 -8.57 -6.08
N MET A 282 -4.85 -7.51 -5.29
CA MET A 282 -4.96 -6.12 -5.72
C MET A 282 -4.08 -5.81 -6.94
N ASN A 283 -2.81 -6.21 -6.94
CA ASN A 283 -1.90 -5.86 -8.02
C ASN A 283 -2.18 -6.54 -9.37
N PHE A 284 -3.04 -7.55 -9.36
CA PHE A 284 -3.57 -8.17 -10.58
C PHE A 284 -4.94 -7.60 -10.96
N ALA A 285 -5.88 -7.53 -10.02
CA ALA A 285 -7.24 -7.07 -10.31
C ALA A 285 -7.28 -5.61 -10.76
N VAL A 286 -6.45 -4.76 -10.16
CA VAL A 286 -6.41 -3.32 -10.43
C VAL A 286 -6.09 -3.00 -11.90
N PRO A 287 -4.98 -3.44 -12.49
CA PRO A 287 -4.68 -3.12 -13.88
C PRO A 287 -5.67 -3.73 -14.87
N VAL A 288 -6.26 -4.89 -14.54
CA VAL A 288 -7.34 -5.47 -15.36
C VAL A 288 -8.55 -4.56 -15.38
N ASP A 289 -9.03 -4.12 -14.22
CA ASP A 289 -10.16 -3.20 -14.14
C ASP A 289 -9.85 -1.84 -14.77
N ASP A 290 -8.63 -1.34 -14.55
CA ASP A 290 -8.21 -0.05 -15.11
C ASP A 290 -8.20 -0.10 -16.65
N HIS A 291 -7.80 -1.22 -17.25
CA HIS A 291 -7.84 -1.45 -18.69
C HIS A 291 -9.29 -1.59 -19.20
N GLU A 292 -10.07 -2.49 -18.62
CA GLU A 292 -11.44 -2.80 -19.04
C GLU A 292 -12.38 -1.59 -18.97
N ASN A 293 -12.13 -0.68 -18.02
CA ASN A 293 -12.95 0.52 -17.87
C ASN A 293 -12.28 1.79 -18.44
N GLY A 294 -11.20 1.64 -19.20
CA GLY A 294 -10.55 2.74 -19.89
C GLY A 294 -9.98 3.84 -18.98
N MET A 295 -9.54 3.50 -17.77
CA MET A 295 -8.98 4.47 -16.82
C MET A 295 -7.82 5.23 -17.43
N THR A 296 -7.87 6.56 -17.39
CA THR A 296 -6.82 7.42 -17.95
C THR A 296 -5.90 8.01 -16.88
N HIS A 297 -6.42 8.25 -15.69
CA HIS A 297 -5.67 8.85 -14.61
C HIS A 297 -5.91 8.12 -13.30
N ILE A 298 -4.82 7.86 -12.56
CA ILE A 298 -4.83 7.15 -11.29
C ILE A 298 -4.16 8.03 -10.24
N ILE A 299 -4.98 8.70 -9.42
CA ILE A 299 -4.51 9.57 -8.34
C ILE A 299 -4.63 8.81 -7.02
N ARG A 300 -3.51 8.53 -6.36
CA ARG A 300 -3.46 7.73 -5.13
C ARG A 300 -2.29 8.09 -4.21
N GLY A 301 -2.23 7.54 -3.02
CA GLY A 301 -1.15 7.80 -2.06
C GLY A 301 0.21 7.26 -2.52
N LYS A 302 1.30 7.86 -2.02
CA LYS A 302 2.70 7.42 -2.29
C LYS A 302 3.02 6.02 -1.78
N ASP A 303 2.26 5.49 -0.85
CA ASP A 303 2.35 4.11 -0.38
C ASP A 303 2.05 3.07 -1.47
N HIS A 304 1.41 3.48 -2.57
CA HIS A 304 1.14 2.65 -3.74
C HIS A 304 2.23 2.70 -4.84
N ILE A 305 3.39 3.33 -4.62
CA ILE A 305 4.47 3.39 -5.63
C ILE A 305 4.94 1.99 -6.02
N VAL A 306 5.23 1.11 -5.04
CA VAL A 306 5.64 -0.27 -5.31
C VAL A 306 4.53 -1.08 -6.01
N ASN A 307 3.27 -0.77 -5.72
CA ASN A 307 2.14 -1.39 -6.41
C ASN A 307 2.09 -0.99 -7.89
N LYS A 308 2.42 0.28 -8.23
CA LYS A 308 2.57 0.70 -9.62
C LYS A 308 3.63 -0.14 -10.33
N ASP A 309 4.81 -0.33 -9.73
CA ASP A 309 5.89 -1.10 -10.35
C ASP A 309 5.46 -2.54 -10.65
N ARG A 310 4.69 -3.18 -9.75
CA ARG A 310 4.10 -4.50 -9.98
C ARG A 310 3.06 -4.49 -11.11
N GLN A 311 2.16 -3.51 -11.11
CA GLN A 311 1.07 -3.38 -12.06
C GLN A 311 1.57 -3.11 -13.48
N LEU A 312 2.68 -2.39 -13.65
CA LEU A 312 3.29 -2.13 -14.95
C LEU A 312 3.70 -3.40 -15.70
N TYR A 313 3.99 -4.52 -15.01
CA TYR A 313 4.21 -5.81 -15.67
C TYR A 313 2.97 -6.34 -16.37
N ILE A 314 1.78 -6.13 -15.80
CA ILE A 314 0.51 -6.56 -16.43
C ILE A 314 0.27 -5.73 -17.70
N TYR A 315 0.35 -4.40 -17.61
CA TYR A 315 0.23 -3.53 -18.79
C TYR A 315 1.22 -3.92 -19.89
N LYS A 316 2.47 -4.18 -19.52
CA LYS A 316 3.52 -4.61 -20.47
C LYS A 316 3.22 -5.95 -21.13
N TYR A 317 2.70 -6.93 -20.40
CA TYR A 317 2.50 -8.28 -20.91
C TYR A 317 1.31 -8.39 -21.87
N PHE A 318 0.34 -7.50 -21.71
CA PHE A 318 -0.82 -7.42 -22.60
C PHE A 318 -0.71 -6.30 -23.64
N ASP A 319 0.40 -5.57 -23.66
CA ASP A 319 0.58 -4.38 -24.51
C ASP A 319 -0.56 -3.35 -24.34
N TRP A 320 -0.98 -3.14 -23.09
CA TRP A 320 -2.04 -2.21 -22.76
C TRP A 320 -1.50 -0.79 -22.60
N TRP A 321 -2.36 0.18 -22.92
CA TRP A 321 -2.09 1.57 -22.60
C TRP A 321 -1.96 1.78 -21.10
N VAL A 322 -0.92 2.52 -20.69
CA VAL A 322 -0.61 2.76 -19.27
C VAL A 322 -1.23 4.08 -18.82
N PRO A 323 -2.12 4.07 -17.83
CA PRO A 323 -2.69 5.31 -17.26
C PRO A 323 -1.62 6.24 -16.67
N HIS A 324 -1.94 7.53 -16.60
CA HIS A 324 -1.11 8.50 -15.90
C HIS A 324 -1.24 8.34 -14.38
N PHE A 325 -0.13 7.96 -13.72
CA PHE A 325 -0.09 7.78 -12.27
C PHE A 325 0.35 9.06 -11.57
N VAL A 326 -0.48 9.55 -10.66
CA VAL A 326 -0.16 10.67 -9.77
C VAL A 326 -0.15 10.18 -8.33
N HIS A 327 0.99 10.35 -7.64
CA HIS A 327 1.14 9.92 -6.25
C HIS A 327 1.19 11.13 -5.33
N ILE A 328 0.21 11.27 -4.44
CA ILE A 328 0.16 12.34 -3.45
C ILE A 328 0.83 11.93 -2.13
N GLY A 329 1.41 12.90 -1.44
CA GLY A 329 2.03 12.69 -0.13
C GLY A 329 1.02 12.41 0.96
N LYS A 330 1.48 11.80 2.07
CA LYS A 330 0.67 11.66 3.28
C LYS A 330 0.46 13.02 3.94
N ILE A 331 -0.76 13.23 4.42
CA ILE A 331 -1.08 14.38 5.27
C ILE A 331 -0.78 13.99 6.71
N ASN A 332 0.01 14.82 7.37
CA ASN A 332 0.33 14.65 8.78
C ASN A 332 -0.29 15.80 9.56
N PHE A 333 -0.94 15.49 10.66
CA PHE A 333 -1.48 16.46 11.58
C PHE A 333 -0.44 16.79 12.66
N VAL A 334 -0.23 18.08 12.92
CA VAL A 334 0.68 18.51 13.98
C VAL A 334 -0.01 18.30 15.33
N GLY A 335 0.67 17.61 16.26
CA GLY A 335 0.14 17.36 17.60
C GLY A 335 -0.84 16.20 17.73
N MET A 336 -1.23 15.55 16.64
CA MET A 336 -2.21 14.45 16.66
C MET A 336 -1.72 13.23 15.88
N LYS A 337 -1.95 12.03 16.43
CA LYS A 337 -1.76 10.75 15.74
C LYS A 337 -3.12 10.19 15.36
N LEU A 338 -3.59 10.54 14.18
CA LEU A 338 -4.83 9.96 13.64
C LEU A 338 -4.52 8.61 12.98
N LYS A 339 -5.02 7.53 13.57
CA LYS A 339 -4.97 6.18 13.00
C LYS A 339 -6.31 5.50 13.22
N THR A 340 -6.99 5.14 12.15
CA THR A 340 -8.28 4.43 12.18
C THR A 340 -8.24 3.18 13.08
N SER A 341 -7.12 2.43 13.08
CA SER A 341 -6.95 1.25 13.94
C SER A 341 -6.93 1.59 15.44
N LEU A 342 -6.28 2.70 15.82
CA LEU A 342 -6.28 3.17 17.20
C LEU A 342 -7.67 3.66 17.62
N THR A 343 -8.35 4.41 16.76
CA THR A 343 -9.71 4.89 17.03
C THR A 343 -10.69 3.72 17.19
N LYS A 344 -10.60 2.68 16.33
CA LYS A 344 -11.37 1.43 16.50
C LYS A 344 -11.15 0.78 17.88
N GLU A 345 -9.89 0.68 18.28
CA GLU A 345 -9.51 0.11 19.57
C GLU A 345 -10.06 0.97 20.74
N GLU A 346 -9.96 2.29 20.63
CA GLU A 346 -10.50 3.23 21.64
C GLU A 346 -12.02 3.19 21.73
N ILE A 347 -12.73 3.02 20.61
CA ILE A 347 -14.19 2.79 20.59
C ILE A 347 -14.53 1.44 21.24
N LYS A 348 -13.80 0.37 20.86
CA LYS A 348 -13.98 -0.96 21.47
C LYS A 348 -13.78 -0.93 22.98
N ASN A 349 -12.82 -0.14 23.46
CA ASN A 349 -12.52 0.07 24.88
C ASN A 349 -13.45 1.10 25.55
N LYS A 350 -14.55 1.50 24.87
CA LYS A 350 -15.56 2.46 25.38
C LYS A 350 -15.00 3.84 25.76
N LYS A 351 -13.86 4.24 25.21
CA LYS A 351 -13.34 5.61 25.36
C LYS A 351 -14.17 6.61 24.59
N TYR A 352 -14.72 6.19 23.46
CA TYR A 352 -15.68 6.92 22.64
C TYR A 352 -16.93 6.08 22.43
N ALA A 353 -18.08 6.75 22.29
CA ALA A 353 -19.37 6.09 22.11
C ALA A 353 -19.51 5.39 20.75
N GLY A 354 -18.84 5.90 19.73
CA GLY A 354 -18.85 5.40 18.36
C GLY A 354 -18.06 6.30 17.44
N TRP A 355 -18.18 6.09 16.13
CA TRP A 355 -17.54 6.94 15.11
C TRP A 355 -18.12 8.35 15.04
N ASP A 356 -19.35 8.56 15.54
CA ASP A 356 -20.03 9.84 15.58
C ASP A 356 -19.85 10.57 16.93
N ASP A 357 -18.97 10.08 17.79
CA ASP A 357 -18.68 10.73 19.06
C ASP A 357 -17.98 12.08 18.82
N ILE A 358 -18.61 13.17 19.26
CA ILE A 358 -18.07 14.53 19.14
C ILE A 358 -16.69 14.71 19.79
N LYS A 359 -16.29 13.79 20.67
CA LYS A 359 -14.97 13.80 21.33
C LYS A 359 -13.88 13.13 20.51
N LEU A 360 -14.22 12.53 19.36
CA LEU A 360 -13.22 12.02 18.43
C LEU A 360 -12.32 13.15 17.93
N PRO A 361 -10.99 12.94 17.86
CA PRO A 361 -10.06 13.97 17.43
C PRO A 361 -10.20 14.32 15.93
#